data_8327a803afcaddd5ad11075e32d547fe
#
_entry.id   8327a803afcaddd5ad11075e32d547fe
#
_cell.length_a   1.000
_cell.length_b   1.000
_cell.length_c   1.000
_cell.angle_alpha   90.00
_cell.angle_beta   90.00
_cell.angle_gamma   90.00
#
_symmetry.space_group_name_H-M   'P 1'
#
loop_
_entity.id
_entity.type
_entity.pdbx_description
1 polymer ?
#
loop_
_entity_poly.entity_id
_entity_poly.type
_entity_poly.pdbx_seq_one_letter_code
_entity_poly.pdbx_strand_id
1 'polypeptide(L)'
;FTQFNLDSGQTANFQSLPEIRNILGRITGGNPSQINGLIQVTGSNANLFLINPAGIIFGNNASLNVPASFIATTANGVGFGNNWFNATGVNNYSSLNGAPNAFAFTMSQPGSILNAGNLAVGTGESLALVGGTVVNTGQL
;
A
#
# COMPACT_ATOMS: atom_id res chain seq x y z
N PHE A 1 -9.48 -0.35 -6.84
CA PHE A 1 -8.97 0.33 -8.06
C PHE A 1 -8.63 -0.69 -9.12
N THR A 2 -9.00 -0.45 -10.38
CA THR A 2 -8.49 -1.24 -11.50
C THR A 2 -7.06 -0.82 -11.85
N GLN A 3 -6.76 0.47 -11.74
CA GLN A 3 -5.42 1.01 -11.94
C GLN A 3 -5.16 2.08 -10.88
N PHE A 4 -3.91 2.24 -10.49
CA PHE A 4 -3.49 3.30 -9.60
C PHE A 4 -2.12 3.80 -10.03
N ASN A 5 -2.09 4.97 -10.66
CA ASN A 5 -0.88 5.61 -11.15
C ASN A 5 -0.90 7.08 -10.79
N LEU A 6 0.26 7.65 -10.51
CA LEU A 6 0.43 9.08 -10.26
C LEU A 6 1.58 9.61 -11.10
N ASP A 7 1.31 10.66 -11.87
CA ASP A 7 2.34 11.42 -12.56
C ASP A 7 2.97 12.45 -11.60
N SER A 8 4.13 12.97 -12.01
CA SER A 8 4.81 14.02 -11.25
C SER A 8 3.86 15.21 -11.04
N GLY A 9 3.78 15.67 -9.80
CA GLY A 9 2.90 16.79 -9.42
C GLY A 9 1.46 16.38 -9.09
N GLN A 10 1.08 15.14 -9.28
CA GLN A 10 -0.24 14.65 -8.88
C GLN A 10 -0.26 14.20 -7.43
N THR A 11 -1.43 14.30 -6.81
CA THR A 11 -1.66 13.84 -5.43
C THR A 11 -2.84 12.89 -5.40
N ALA A 12 -2.64 11.72 -4.79
CA ALA A 12 -3.73 10.83 -4.42
C ALA A 12 -4.03 11.06 -2.95
N ASN A 13 -5.21 11.58 -2.64
CA ASN A 13 -5.63 11.85 -1.28
C ASN A 13 -6.66 10.82 -0.84
N PHE A 14 -6.29 10.04 0.18
CA PHE A 14 -7.20 9.11 0.85
C PHE A 14 -7.84 9.85 2.02
N GLN A 15 -9.09 10.26 1.83
CA GLN A 15 -9.84 10.95 2.87
C GLN A 15 -10.54 9.92 3.76
N SER A 16 -10.41 10.09 5.06
CA SER A 16 -10.88 9.13 6.05
C SER A 16 -11.67 9.83 7.15
N LEU A 17 -12.47 9.05 7.87
CA LEU A 17 -13.17 9.51 9.06
C LEU A 17 -12.27 9.30 10.30
N PRO A 18 -12.44 10.12 11.37
CA PRO A 18 -11.55 10.07 12.54
C PRO A 18 -11.43 8.72 13.22
N GLU A 19 -12.45 7.87 13.15
CA GLU A 19 -12.46 6.54 13.77
C GLU A 19 -11.78 5.47 12.94
N ILE A 20 -11.41 5.75 11.69
CA ILE A 20 -10.76 4.77 10.81
C ILE A 20 -9.29 4.62 11.20
N ARG A 21 -8.85 3.39 11.40
CA ARG A 21 -7.48 3.06 11.79
C ARG A 21 -6.63 2.52 10.65
N ASN A 22 -7.26 1.81 9.70
CA ASN A 22 -6.56 1.22 8.56
C ASN A 22 -7.32 1.47 7.27
N ILE A 23 -6.60 1.89 6.25
CA ILE A 23 -7.12 2.02 4.88
C ILE A 23 -6.41 0.98 4.03
N LEU A 24 -7.19 0.13 3.36
CA LEU A 24 -6.65 -0.89 2.47
C LEU A 24 -7.06 -0.54 1.04
N GLY A 25 -6.11 -0.04 0.26
CA GLY A 25 -6.30 0.24 -1.16
C GLY A 25 -5.75 -0.90 -1.99
N ARG A 26 -6.61 -1.61 -2.73
CA ARG A 26 -6.18 -2.70 -3.61
C ARG A 26 -6.36 -2.34 -5.06
N ILE A 27 -5.40 -2.79 -5.88
CA ILE A 27 -5.42 -2.62 -7.33
C ILE A 27 -5.62 -3.98 -7.97
N THR A 28 -6.68 -4.14 -8.75
CA THR A 28 -7.14 -5.43 -9.23
C THR A 28 -6.97 -5.66 -10.72
N GLY A 29 -6.50 -4.65 -11.46
CA GLY A 29 -6.50 -4.69 -12.93
C GLY A 29 -5.35 -5.47 -13.57
N GLY A 30 -4.39 -5.97 -12.79
CA GLY A 30 -3.30 -6.78 -13.30
C GLY A 30 -2.10 -6.00 -13.84
N ASN A 31 -2.10 -4.67 -13.71
CA ASN A 31 -0.98 -3.82 -14.13
C ASN A 31 -0.25 -3.24 -12.94
N PRO A 32 1.09 -3.16 -12.98
CA PRO A 32 1.86 -2.49 -11.93
C PRO A 32 1.45 -1.03 -11.78
N SER A 33 1.55 -0.52 -10.56
CA SER A 33 1.35 0.89 -10.26
C SER A 33 2.64 1.67 -10.45
N GLN A 34 2.58 2.79 -11.16
CA GLN A 34 3.70 3.71 -11.30
C GLN A 34 3.37 5.00 -10.55
N ILE A 35 4.12 5.28 -9.51
CA ILE A 35 3.82 6.37 -8.58
C ILE A 35 4.97 7.37 -8.60
N ASN A 36 4.72 8.54 -9.21
CA ASN A 36 5.66 9.65 -9.28
C ASN A 36 5.13 10.91 -8.58
N GLY A 37 4.10 10.78 -7.78
CA GLY A 37 3.47 11.89 -7.09
C GLY A 37 3.34 11.64 -5.60
N LEU A 38 2.50 12.44 -4.97
CA LEU A 38 2.26 12.39 -3.53
C LEU A 38 1.08 11.48 -3.20
N ILE A 39 1.32 10.55 -2.27
CA ILE A 39 0.25 9.79 -1.62
C ILE A 39 0.00 10.41 -0.25
N GLN A 40 -1.24 10.75 0.04
CA GLN A 40 -1.61 11.50 1.24
C GLN A 40 -2.85 10.88 1.89
N VAL A 41 -2.88 10.90 3.21
CA VAL A 41 -4.05 10.54 4.01
C VAL A 41 -4.48 11.75 4.82
N THR A 42 -5.76 12.09 4.77
CA THR A 42 -6.36 13.18 5.55
C THR A 42 -7.61 12.71 6.27
N GLY A 43 -8.00 13.40 7.32
CA GLY A 43 -9.22 13.13 8.09
C GLY A 43 -9.05 12.21 9.28
N SER A 44 -7.95 11.46 9.35
CA SER A 44 -7.62 10.59 10.49
C SER A 44 -6.14 10.27 10.52
N ASN A 45 -5.69 9.60 11.58
CA ASN A 45 -4.33 9.04 11.69
C ASN A 45 -4.34 7.57 11.26
N ALA A 46 -4.98 7.26 10.15
CA ALA A 46 -5.07 5.90 9.66
C ALA A 46 -3.77 5.43 9.01
N ASN A 47 -3.46 4.15 9.19
CA ASN A 47 -2.43 3.47 8.43
C ASN A 47 -2.93 3.24 7.00
N LEU A 48 -2.04 3.33 6.03
CA LEU A 48 -2.37 3.08 4.63
C LEU A 48 -1.64 1.84 4.13
N PHE A 49 -2.41 0.89 3.63
CA PHE A 49 -1.91 -0.31 2.95
C PHE A 49 -2.25 -0.18 1.47
N LEU A 50 -1.23 -0.16 0.63
CA LEU A 50 -1.38 -0.15 -0.82
C LEU A 50 -1.01 -1.53 -1.35
N ILE A 51 -1.97 -2.20 -2.00
CA ILE A 51 -1.84 -3.61 -2.35
C ILE A 51 -2.01 -3.76 -3.86
N ASN A 52 -0.93 -4.15 -4.54
CA ASN A 52 -0.97 -4.43 -5.96
C ASN A 52 -0.13 -5.67 -6.28
N PRO A 53 -0.76 -6.84 -6.48
CA PRO A 53 -0.02 -8.06 -6.78
C PRO A 53 0.85 -8.00 -8.05
N ALA A 54 0.50 -7.13 -8.99
CA ALA A 54 1.25 -6.98 -10.24
C ALA A 54 2.58 -6.24 -10.07
N GLY A 55 2.70 -5.41 -9.03
CA GLY A 55 3.92 -4.66 -8.75
C GLY A 55 3.64 -3.21 -8.40
N ILE A 56 4.62 -2.55 -7.78
CA ILE A 56 4.56 -1.13 -7.42
C ILE A 56 5.91 -0.50 -7.70
N ILE A 57 5.89 0.62 -8.43
CA ILE A 57 7.10 1.36 -8.78
C ILE A 57 6.95 2.79 -8.26
N PHE A 58 7.79 3.16 -7.30
CA PHE A 58 7.89 4.54 -6.83
C PHE A 58 9.03 5.22 -7.59
N GLY A 59 8.68 6.20 -8.41
CA GLY A 59 9.65 6.96 -9.19
C GLY A 59 10.36 8.04 -8.37
N ASN A 60 11.23 8.83 -9.03
CA ASN A 60 12.07 9.83 -8.38
C ASN A 60 11.27 10.90 -7.62
N ASN A 61 10.06 11.20 -8.04
CA ASN A 61 9.22 12.25 -7.45
C ASN A 61 8.14 11.69 -6.52
N ALA A 62 8.20 10.40 -6.21
CA ALA A 62 7.27 9.80 -5.26
C ALA A 62 7.53 10.30 -3.85
N SER A 63 6.46 10.63 -3.13
CA SER A 63 6.53 11.08 -1.75
C SER A 63 5.26 10.69 -1.00
N LEU A 64 5.34 10.74 0.32
CA LEU A 64 4.25 10.36 1.22
C LEU A 64 3.93 11.49 2.18
N ASN A 65 2.65 11.68 2.48
CA ASN A 65 2.16 12.45 3.61
C ASN A 65 1.09 11.62 4.32
N VAL A 66 1.56 10.61 5.04
CA VAL A 66 0.72 9.66 5.78
C VAL A 66 0.99 9.89 7.27
N PRO A 67 -0.05 10.22 8.07
CA PRO A 67 0.15 10.56 9.49
C PRO A 67 0.46 9.35 10.38
N ALA A 68 0.28 8.14 9.87
CA ALA A 68 0.58 6.92 10.58
C ALA A 68 1.50 6.04 9.72
N SER A 69 1.34 4.73 9.74
CA SER A 69 2.23 3.82 9.02
C SER A 69 1.79 3.64 7.56
N PHE A 70 2.75 3.44 6.67
CA PHE A 70 2.52 3.16 5.26
C PHE A 70 3.13 1.82 4.89
N ILE A 71 2.33 0.96 4.29
CA ILE A 71 2.76 -0.36 3.83
C ILE A 71 2.37 -0.51 2.35
N ALA A 72 3.35 -0.76 1.50
CA ALA A 72 3.12 -1.14 0.11
C ALA A 72 3.48 -2.62 -0.05
N THR A 73 2.60 -3.38 -0.67
CA THR A 73 2.82 -4.82 -0.81
C THR A 73 2.30 -5.35 -2.13
N THR A 74 2.99 -6.36 -2.65
CA THR A 74 2.55 -7.17 -3.78
C THR A 74 1.95 -8.50 -3.33
N ALA A 75 1.72 -8.67 -2.03
CA ALA A 75 1.02 -9.82 -1.50
C ALA A 75 -0.38 -9.93 -2.08
N ASN A 76 -0.86 -11.14 -2.26
CA ASN A 76 -2.23 -11.37 -2.70
C ASN A 76 -3.20 -11.60 -1.54
N GLY A 77 -2.73 -11.58 -0.30
CA GLY A 77 -3.55 -11.59 0.90
C GLY A 77 -2.92 -10.84 2.04
N VAL A 78 -3.74 -10.16 2.84
CA VAL A 78 -3.35 -9.49 4.08
C VAL A 78 -4.15 -10.11 5.21
N GLY A 79 -3.47 -10.62 6.22
CA GLY A 79 -4.08 -11.37 7.31
C GLY A 79 -4.49 -10.49 8.49
N PHE A 80 -5.70 -10.76 9.01
CA PHE A 80 -6.26 -10.17 10.21
C PHE A 80 -6.59 -11.31 11.17
N GLY A 81 -5.59 -11.78 11.90
CA GLY A 81 -5.74 -13.00 12.69
C GLY A 81 -6.01 -14.21 11.80
N ASN A 82 -7.18 -14.82 11.91
CA ASN A 82 -7.57 -15.98 11.10
C ASN A 82 -8.34 -15.60 9.82
N ASN A 83 -8.55 -14.30 9.57
CA ASN A 83 -9.31 -13.81 8.44
C ASN A 83 -8.39 -13.09 7.45
N TRP A 84 -8.75 -13.11 6.17
CA TRP A 84 -7.90 -12.59 5.12
C TRP A 84 -8.60 -11.54 4.26
N PHE A 85 -7.90 -10.45 4.00
CA PHE A 85 -8.24 -9.49 2.96
C PHE A 85 -7.50 -9.92 1.68
N ASN A 86 -8.27 -10.32 0.66
CA ASN A 86 -7.70 -10.77 -0.60
C ASN A 86 -7.53 -9.59 -1.55
N ALA A 87 -6.42 -9.57 -2.27
CA ALA A 87 -6.11 -8.50 -3.21
C ALA A 87 -7.05 -8.49 -4.41
N THR A 88 -7.65 -9.61 -4.72
CA THR A 88 -8.64 -9.75 -5.80
C THR A 88 -9.84 -10.54 -5.30
N GLY A 89 -10.98 -10.35 -5.97
CA GLY A 89 -12.22 -11.06 -5.62
C GLY A 89 -12.98 -10.42 -4.47
N VAL A 90 -13.94 -11.15 -3.95
CA VAL A 90 -14.86 -10.70 -2.92
C VAL A 90 -14.25 -10.91 -1.54
N ASN A 91 -14.40 -9.92 -0.65
CA ASN A 91 -13.97 -9.99 0.73
C ASN A 91 -15.17 -9.86 1.67
N ASN A 92 -15.08 -10.55 2.81
CA ASN A 92 -16.01 -10.37 3.92
C ASN A 92 -15.43 -9.33 4.88
N TYR A 93 -15.78 -8.06 4.68
CA TYR A 93 -15.22 -6.97 5.47
C TYR A 93 -15.60 -7.02 6.93
N SER A 94 -16.75 -7.59 7.27
CA SER A 94 -17.20 -7.68 8.65
C SER A 94 -16.34 -8.60 9.52
N SER A 95 -15.57 -9.51 8.89
CA SER A 95 -14.67 -10.41 9.61
C SER A 95 -13.24 -9.86 9.76
N LEU A 96 -12.94 -8.71 9.15
CA LEU A 96 -11.60 -8.11 9.17
C LEU A 96 -11.50 -7.14 10.34
N ASN A 97 -11.20 -7.67 11.51
CA ASN A 97 -11.12 -6.90 12.75
C ASN A 97 -9.67 -6.82 13.25
N GLY A 98 -9.37 -5.72 13.92
CA GLY A 98 -8.06 -5.49 14.51
C GLY A 98 -7.04 -4.98 13.50
N ALA A 99 -5.76 -5.17 13.81
CA ALA A 99 -4.66 -4.75 12.95
C ALA A 99 -4.22 -5.88 12.03
N PRO A 100 -3.82 -5.59 10.79
CA PRO A 100 -3.20 -6.59 9.91
C PRO A 100 -1.90 -7.10 10.53
N ASN A 101 -1.67 -8.41 10.46
CA ASN A 101 -0.51 -9.04 11.07
C ASN A 101 0.24 -10.02 10.19
N ALA A 102 -0.19 -10.23 8.93
CA ALA A 102 0.44 -11.18 8.04
C ALA A 102 0.22 -10.83 6.57
N PHE A 103 1.09 -11.36 5.71
CA PHE A 103 0.99 -11.23 4.25
C PHE A 103 1.13 -12.61 3.61
N ALA A 104 0.32 -12.88 2.59
CA ALA A 104 0.37 -14.15 1.87
C ALA A 104 0.73 -13.93 0.40
N PHE A 105 1.69 -14.72 -0.07
CA PHE A 105 2.12 -14.76 -1.45
C PHE A 105 1.86 -16.18 -1.97
N THR A 106 0.77 -16.34 -2.71
CA THR A 106 0.39 -17.65 -3.26
C THR A 106 0.66 -17.76 -4.76
N MET A 107 1.17 -16.66 -5.37
CA MET A 107 1.54 -16.65 -6.78
C MET A 107 2.95 -17.24 -6.98
N SER A 108 3.17 -17.91 -8.11
CA SER A 108 4.50 -18.45 -8.45
C SER A 108 5.53 -17.34 -8.69
N GLN A 109 5.07 -16.16 -9.15
CA GLN A 109 5.94 -15.00 -9.40
C GLN A 109 5.29 -13.76 -8.80
N PRO A 110 5.48 -13.50 -7.50
CA PRO A 110 4.98 -12.30 -6.87
C PRO A 110 5.58 -11.06 -7.52
N GLY A 111 4.80 -9.98 -7.60
CA GLY A 111 5.25 -8.73 -8.16
C GLY A 111 6.40 -8.11 -7.38
N SER A 112 7.16 -7.24 -8.06
CA SER A 112 8.29 -6.52 -7.47
C SER A 112 7.87 -5.15 -6.98
N ILE A 113 8.60 -4.63 -5.99
CA ILE A 113 8.51 -3.24 -5.56
C ILE A 113 9.85 -2.58 -5.83
N LEU A 114 9.81 -1.47 -6.58
CA LEU A 114 10.99 -0.65 -6.86
C LEU A 114 10.77 0.73 -6.26
N ASN A 115 11.77 1.27 -5.57
CA ASN A 115 11.72 2.62 -5.04
C ASN A 115 12.93 3.43 -5.48
N ALA A 116 12.70 4.53 -6.17
CA ALA A 116 13.69 5.54 -6.49
C ALA A 116 13.36 6.90 -5.86
N GLY A 117 12.26 6.99 -5.11
CA GLY A 117 11.81 8.21 -4.47
C GLY A 117 12.31 8.35 -3.04
N ASN A 118 11.77 9.35 -2.36
CA ASN A 118 12.03 9.59 -0.94
C ASN A 118 10.73 9.32 -0.17
N LEU A 119 10.63 8.13 0.39
CA LEU A 119 9.45 7.70 1.14
C LEU A 119 9.74 7.84 2.63
N ALA A 120 8.91 8.61 3.32
CA ALA A 120 9.07 8.84 4.76
C ALA A 120 7.71 8.92 5.44
N VAL A 121 7.65 8.43 6.67
CA VAL A 121 6.52 8.58 7.58
C VAL A 121 6.99 9.29 8.83
N GLY A 122 6.05 9.65 9.73
CA GLY A 122 6.38 10.34 10.96
C GLY A 122 7.23 9.50 11.91
N THR A 123 7.93 10.17 12.82
CA THR A 123 8.72 9.50 13.85
C THR A 123 7.83 8.58 14.70
N GLY A 124 8.31 7.36 14.91
CA GLY A 124 7.55 6.35 15.67
C GLY A 124 6.59 5.52 14.82
N GLU A 125 6.40 5.89 13.54
CA GLU A 125 5.57 5.14 12.62
C GLU A 125 6.41 4.18 11.77
N SER A 126 5.75 3.21 11.13
CA SER A 126 6.43 2.19 10.34
C SER A 126 6.24 2.41 8.84
N LEU A 127 7.32 2.17 8.09
CA LEU A 127 7.30 2.17 6.64
C LEU A 127 7.79 0.81 6.17
N ALA A 128 6.97 0.09 5.41
CA ALA A 128 7.32 -1.25 4.95
C ALA A 128 7.02 -1.43 3.47
N LEU A 129 7.95 -2.06 2.77
CA LEU A 129 7.76 -2.54 1.40
C LEU A 129 7.88 -4.05 1.43
N VAL A 130 6.79 -4.76 1.11
CA VAL A 130 6.72 -6.22 1.24
C VAL A 130 6.36 -6.81 -0.12
N GLY A 131 7.34 -7.35 -0.81
CA GLY A 131 7.15 -7.86 -2.17
C GLY A 131 7.93 -9.14 -2.43
N GLY A 132 7.69 -9.72 -3.61
CA GLY A 132 8.48 -10.86 -4.09
C GLY A 132 9.95 -10.49 -4.25
N THR A 133 10.19 -9.29 -4.77
CA THR A 133 11.52 -8.66 -4.82
C THR A 133 11.34 -7.19 -4.49
N VAL A 134 12.20 -6.65 -3.65
CA VAL A 134 12.19 -5.23 -3.29
C VAL A 134 13.55 -4.65 -3.62
N VAL A 135 13.58 -3.59 -4.46
CA VAL A 135 14.81 -2.88 -4.82
C VAL A 135 14.63 -1.42 -4.42
N ASN A 136 15.52 -0.92 -3.58
CA ASN A 136 15.49 0.47 -3.13
C ASN A 136 16.77 1.18 -3.60
N THR A 137 16.61 2.13 -4.52
CA THR A 137 17.69 3.02 -4.97
C THR A 137 17.47 4.45 -4.49
N GLY A 138 16.32 4.71 -3.86
CA GLY A 138 16.00 5.99 -3.24
C GLY A 138 16.21 5.96 -1.72
N GLN A 139 15.31 6.58 -0.99
CA GLN A 139 15.34 6.65 0.48
C GLN A 139 14.03 6.14 1.07
N LEU A 140 14.16 5.56 2.23
CA LEU A 140 13.03 5.13 3.04
C LEU A 140 13.10 5.80 4.42
#